data_5e5779deac2a45e68693e5638f9b7f3d
#
_entry.id   5e5779deac2a45e68693e5638f9b7f3d
#
_cell.length_a   1.000
_cell.length_b   1.000
_cell.length_c   1.000
_cell.angle_alpha   90.00
_cell.angle_beta   90.00
_cell.angle_gamma   90.00
#
_symmetry.space_group_name_H-M   'P 1'
#
loop_
_entity.id
_entity.type
_entity.pdbx_description
1 polymer ?
#
loop_
_entity_poly.entity_id
_entity_poly.type
_entity_poly.pdbx_seq_one_letter_code
_entity_poly.pdbx_strand_id
1 'polypeptide(L)'
;MEEKQEKIFATEAQRRTGEGRMRLRVFGGKVELGDAAAKQAADAIRRAIAERGVARVVAASAMSQVQFLDALTVIEGIDWKKMELFHLDEYIGLPMTHPASFCKFLQEHLIAKTGITKLHLLNGAEDTAAVIRRANEAISAAPIDISFVGIGENGHLAFNDPPADFETEEPYIVVALDQDCRQQQVGEGWFADLSAVPTHAISMSIRQVLKAREILAVVPDTRKAKAIKACFDGEISNRAPSSILRTHENVTVYLDTNSAALLSPATLTAMAEK
;
A
#
# COMPACT_ATOMS: atom_id res chain seq x y z
N MET A 1 22.21 20.55 -8.94
CA MET A 1 22.21 19.08 -9.11
C MET A 1 20.83 18.47 -8.88
N GLU A 2 20.04 18.98 -7.95
CA GLU A 2 18.65 18.55 -7.69
C GLU A 2 17.71 18.74 -8.89
N GLU A 3 17.76 19.91 -9.52
CA GLU A 3 16.92 20.22 -10.71
C GLU A 3 17.17 19.31 -11.93
N LYS A 4 18.35 18.71 -12.00
CA LYS A 4 18.71 17.78 -13.07
C LYS A 4 18.23 16.35 -12.81
N GLN A 5 18.12 15.95 -11.53
CA GLN A 5 17.61 14.64 -11.12
C GLN A 5 16.07 14.59 -11.23
N GLU A 6 15.36 15.64 -10.81
CA GLU A 6 13.90 15.75 -11.01
C GLU A 6 13.50 15.66 -12.49
N LYS A 7 14.29 16.29 -13.40
CA LYS A 7 14.07 16.19 -14.84
C LYS A 7 14.35 14.80 -15.42
N ILE A 8 15.22 13.99 -14.80
CA ILE A 8 15.52 12.64 -15.28
C ILE A 8 14.35 11.70 -15.00
N PHE A 9 13.73 11.76 -13.83
CA PHE A 9 12.55 10.95 -13.52
C PHE A 9 11.35 11.31 -14.38
N ALA A 10 11.11 12.60 -14.60
CA ALA A 10 10.03 13.08 -15.48
C ALA A 10 10.24 12.71 -16.96
N THR A 11 11.47 12.71 -17.46
CA THR A 11 11.77 12.48 -18.87
C THR A 11 11.86 10.99 -19.25
N GLU A 12 12.24 10.10 -18.35
CA GLU A 12 12.20 8.65 -18.61
C GLU A 12 10.77 8.10 -18.54
N ALA A 13 9.97 8.55 -17.60
CA ALA A 13 8.55 8.20 -17.52
C ALA A 13 7.73 8.69 -18.73
N GLN A 14 8.10 9.85 -19.30
CA GLN A 14 7.43 10.40 -20.49
C GLN A 14 7.85 9.73 -21.83
N ARG A 15 8.95 8.98 -21.87
CA ARG A 15 9.46 8.35 -23.11
C ARG A 15 8.95 6.94 -23.37
N ARG A 16 8.25 6.32 -22.43
CA ARG A 16 7.60 5.02 -22.65
C ARG A 16 6.18 5.21 -23.13
N THR A 17 6.01 5.05 -24.42
CA THR A 17 4.78 5.18 -25.17
C THR A 17 3.66 4.27 -24.69
N GLY A 18 2.56 4.82 -24.20
CA GLY A 18 1.25 4.42 -24.76
C GLY A 18 0.35 3.48 -23.98
N GLU A 19 0.74 2.72 -22.94
CA GLU A 19 -0.21 1.81 -22.25
C GLU A 19 0.10 1.59 -20.75
N GLY A 20 0.27 2.63 -19.99
CA GLY A 20 0.53 2.49 -18.54
C GLY A 20 0.30 3.80 -17.80
N ARG A 21 -0.93 4.27 -17.75
CA ARG A 21 -1.28 5.42 -16.91
C ARG A 21 -1.92 4.92 -15.62
N MET A 22 -1.50 5.51 -14.50
CA MET A 22 -2.26 5.39 -13.26
C MET A 22 -3.75 5.68 -13.52
N ARG A 23 -4.62 4.81 -13.02
CA ARG A 23 -6.07 4.89 -13.19
C ARG A 23 -6.72 5.28 -11.87
N LEU A 24 -7.63 6.23 -11.89
CA LEU A 24 -8.50 6.54 -10.77
C LEU A 24 -9.89 5.93 -11.03
N ARG A 25 -10.40 5.19 -10.06
CA ARG A 25 -11.75 4.64 -10.06
C ARG A 25 -12.50 5.18 -8.84
N VAL A 26 -13.58 5.91 -9.08
CA VAL A 26 -14.38 6.55 -8.02
C VAL A 26 -15.73 5.86 -7.90
N PHE A 27 -16.11 5.48 -6.69
CA PHE A 27 -17.33 4.75 -6.37
C PHE A 27 -18.24 5.53 -5.41
N GLY A 28 -19.51 5.17 -5.33
CA GLY A 28 -20.48 5.79 -4.43
C GLY A 28 -20.17 5.59 -2.95
N GLY A 29 -19.49 4.47 -2.60
CA GLY A 29 -19.13 4.16 -1.23
C GLY A 29 -18.06 3.09 -1.11
N LYS A 30 -17.60 2.89 0.12
CA LYS A 30 -16.47 1.98 0.44
C LYS A 30 -16.74 0.50 0.16
N VAL A 31 -18.00 0.05 0.14
CA VAL A 31 -18.36 -1.33 -0.18
C VAL A 31 -18.19 -1.58 -1.67
N GLU A 32 -18.78 -0.74 -2.53
CA GLU A 32 -18.63 -0.85 -3.99
C GLU A 32 -17.17 -0.74 -4.42
N LEU A 33 -16.42 0.17 -3.78
CA LEU A 33 -14.99 0.35 -3.96
C LEU A 33 -14.24 -0.94 -3.61
N GLY A 34 -14.53 -1.53 -2.45
CA GLY A 34 -13.91 -2.77 -1.96
C GLY A 34 -14.18 -3.93 -2.91
N ASP A 35 -15.44 -4.11 -3.35
CA ASP A 35 -15.84 -5.16 -4.31
C ASP A 35 -15.12 -5.03 -5.65
N ALA A 36 -15.00 -3.80 -6.16
CA ALA A 36 -14.31 -3.55 -7.42
C ALA A 36 -12.80 -3.83 -7.33
N ALA A 37 -12.16 -3.38 -6.24
CA ALA A 37 -10.75 -3.66 -5.97
C ALA A 37 -10.49 -5.17 -5.80
N ALA A 38 -11.38 -5.87 -5.09
CA ALA A 38 -11.29 -7.31 -4.86
C ALA A 38 -11.36 -8.12 -6.17
N LYS A 39 -12.22 -7.72 -7.09
CA LYS A 39 -12.31 -8.37 -8.42
C LYS A 39 -11.00 -8.22 -9.19
N GLN A 40 -10.44 -7.02 -9.27
CA GLN A 40 -9.16 -6.81 -9.96
C GLN A 40 -8.02 -7.56 -9.27
N ALA A 41 -7.97 -7.56 -7.93
CA ALA A 41 -6.99 -8.31 -7.16
C ALA A 41 -7.08 -9.81 -7.43
N ALA A 42 -8.29 -10.38 -7.42
CA ALA A 42 -8.52 -11.80 -7.69
C ALA A 42 -8.05 -12.19 -9.10
N ASP A 43 -8.36 -11.38 -10.11
CA ASP A 43 -7.94 -11.62 -11.49
C ASP A 43 -6.42 -11.54 -11.64
N ALA A 44 -5.77 -10.58 -10.98
CA ALA A 44 -4.32 -10.46 -10.99
C ALA A 44 -3.63 -11.64 -10.25
N ILE A 45 -4.16 -12.09 -9.11
CA ILE A 45 -3.66 -13.27 -8.40
C ILE A 45 -3.81 -14.52 -9.28
N ARG A 46 -4.98 -14.76 -9.88
CA ARG A 46 -5.21 -15.90 -10.77
C ARG A 46 -4.26 -15.88 -11.97
N ARG A 47 -4.09 -14.72 -12.59
CA ARG A 47 -3.15 -14.52 -13.72
C ARG A 47 -1.72 -14.84 -13.30
N ALA A 48 -1.25 -14.33 -12.16
CA ALA A 48 0.07 -14.62 -11.62
C ALA A 48 0.28 -16.13 -11.38
N ILE A 49 -0.70 -16.82 -10.77
CA ILE A 49 -0.65 -18.25 -10.53
C ILE A 49 -0.64 -19.04 -11.84
N ALA A 50 -1.45 -18.65 -12.83
CA ALA A 50 -1.51 -19.33 -14.13
C ALA A 50 -0.19 -19.20 -14.91
N GLU A 51 0.43 -18.03 -14.87
CA GLU A 51 1.65 -17.75 -15.63
C GLU A 51 2.93 -18.24 -14.93
N ARG A 52 2.99 -18.21 -13.60
CA ARG A 52 4.22 -18.44 -12.83
C ARG A 52 4.13 -19.54 -11.77
N GLY A 53 2.95 -20.13 -11.60
CA GLY A 53 2.71 -21.15 -10.57
C GLY A 53 2.54 -20.62 -9.15
N VAL A 54 2.80 -19.34 -8.90
CA VAL A 54 2.70 -18.66 -7.61
C VAL A 54 2.31 -17.19 -7.82
N ALA A 55 1.56 -16.62 -6.87
CA ALA A 55 1.32 -15.18 -6.79
C ALA A 55 2.06 -14.60 -5.58
N ARG A 56 2.99 -13.68 -5.78
CA ARG A 56 3.72 -12.98 -4.73
C ARG A 56 3.04 -11.64 -4.47
N VAL A 57 2.43 -11.51 -3.30
CA VAL A 57 1.50 -10.42 -2.98
C VAL A 57 1.95 -9.68 -1.73
N VAL A 58 2.02 -8.35 -1.80
CA VAL A 58 2.18 -7.48 -0.62
C VAL A 58 0.81 -7.03 -0.15
N ALA A 59 0.55 -7.06 1.14
CA ALA A 59 -0.71 -6.60 1.70
C ALA A 59 -0.51 -5.56 2.80
N ALA A 60 -1.24 -4.45 2.66
CA ALA A 60 -1.40 -3.43 3.67
C ALA A 60 -2.39 -3.84 4.75
N SER A 61 -2.24 -3.26 5.92
CA SER A 61 -3.05 -3.50 7.11
C SER A 61 -3.58 -2.18 7.65
N ALA A 62 -4.85 -1.91 7.43
CA ALA A 62 -5.54 -0.74 7.98
C ALA A 62 -7.05 -0.92 7.89
N MET A 63 -7.81 -0.13 8.66
CA MET A 63 -9.27 -0.12 8.59
C MET A 63 -9.82 0.17 7.18
N SER A 64 -9.08 0.94 6.37
CA SER A 64 -9.43 1.19 4.97
C SER A 64 -9.40 -0.06 4.08
N GLN A 65 -8.72 -1.13 4.50
CA GLN A 65 -8.58 -2.37 3.74
C GLN A 65 -9.67 -3.40 4.06
N VAL A 66 -10.46 -3.22 5.13
CA VAL A 66 -11.41 -4.22 5.63
C VAL A 66 -12.40 -4.64 4.55
N GLN A 67 -13.12 -3.70 3.93
CA GLN A 67 -14.13 -4.01 2.93
C GLN A 67 -13.53 -4.71 1.70
N PHE A 68 -12.33 -4.27 1.29
CA PHE A 68 -11.60 -4.87 0.19
C PHE A 68 -11.18 -6.32 0.51
N LEU A 69 -10.56 -6.56 1.66
CA LEU A 69 -10.12 -7.90 2.05
C LEU A 69 -11.28 -8.85 2.32
N ASP A 70 -12.35 -8.36 2.94
CA ASP A 70 -13.57 -9.14 3.16
C ASP A 70 -14.21 -9.57 1.82
N ALA A 71 -14.27 -8.66 0.84
CA ALA A 71 -14.74 -9.00 -0.50
C ALA A 71 -13.79 -9.96 -1.23
N LEU A 72 -12.47 -9.76 -1.12
CA LEU A 72 -11.47 -10.60 -1.78
C LEU A 72 -11.48 -12.04 -1.29
N THR A 73 -11.62 -12.23 0.04
CA THR A 73 -11.54 -13.57 0.67
C THR A 73 -12.71 -14.47 0.35
N VAL A 74 -13.83 -13.93 -0.14
CA VAL A 74 -15.02 -14.70 -0.55
C VAL A 74 -15.08 -14.95 -2.07
N ILE A 75 -14.15 -14.39 -2.85
CA ILE A 75 -14.10 -14.66 -4.30
C ILE A 75 -13.59 -16.05 -4.55
N GLU A 76 -14.38 -16.85 -5.25
CA GLU A 76 -14.06 -18.24 -5.61
C GLU A 76 -12.95 -18.33 -6.68
N GLY A 77 -12.30 -19.48 -6.78
CA GLY A 77 -11.35 -19.79 -7.85
C GLY A 77 -9.96 -19.18 -7.67
N ILE A 78 -9.60 -18.73 -6.47
CA ILE A 78 -8.22 -18.38 -6.08
C ILE A 78 -7.60 -19.58 -5.36
N ASP A 79 -6.48 -20.07 -5.87
CA ASP A 79 -5.69 -21.09 -5.17
C ASP A 79 -4.76 -20.44 -4.15
N TRP A 80 -5.31 -20.16 -2.97
CA TRP A 80 -4.61 -19.48 -1.88
C TRP A 80 -3.33 -20.18 -1.42
N LYS A 81 -3.20 -21.51 -1.64
CA LYS A 81 -1.98 -22.26 -1.31
C LYS A 81 -0.81 -21.90 -2.21
N LYS A 82 -1.09 -21.30 -3.38
CA LYS A 82 -0.10 -20.78 -4.31
C LYS A 82 0.17 -19.29 -4.14
N MET A 83 -0.33 -18.68 -3.07
CA MET A 83 -0.01 -17.30 -2.72
C MET A 83 1.12 -17.25 -1.71
N GLU A 84 2.08 -16.36 -1.96
CA GLU A 84 3.14 -15.97 -1.04
C GLU A 84 2.88 -14.54 -0.58
N LEU A 85 2.60 -14.37 0.71
CA LEU A 85 2.17 -13.12 1.30
C LEU A 85 3.33 -12.39 1.98
N PHE A 86 3.53 -11.13 1.63
CA PHE A 86 4.47 -10.21 2.24
C PHE A 86 3.71 -9.12 3.00
N HIS A 87 4.12 -8.89 4.23
CA HIS A 87 3.58 -7.80 5.05
C HIS A 87 4.17 -6.46 4.61
N LEU A 88 3.35 -5.42 4.50
CA LEU A 88 3.79 -4.10 4.04
C LEU A 88 4.61 -3.36 5.11
N ASP A 89 4.12 -3.36 6.34
CA ASP A 89 4.66 -2.59 7.46
C ASP A 89 4.17 -3.10 8.82
N GLU A 90 4.90 -2.81 9.91
CA GLU A 90 4.52 -3.15 11.27
C GLU A 90 5.24 -2.27 12.30
N TYR A 91 4.58 -1.98 13.39
CA TYR A 91 5.16 -1.27 14.52
C TYR A 91 6.29 -2.04 15.19
N ILE A 92 7.38 -1.35 15.54
CA ILE A 92 8.44 -1.92 16.37
C ILE A 92 8.01 -1.89 17.85
N GLY A 93 8.22 -3.01 18.55
CA GLY A 93 7.90 -3.17 19.97
C GLY A 93 6.52 -3.74 20.25
N LEU A 94 5.65 -3.94 19.23
CA LEU A 94 4.35 -4.57 19.44
C LEU A 94 4.41 -6.08 19.18
N PRO A 95 3.89 -6.90 20.11
CA PRO A 95 3.69 -8.33 19.85
C PRO A 95 2.57 -8.54 18.84
N MET A 96 2.65 -9.61 18.05
CA MET A 96 1.64 -9.97 17.04
C MET A 96 0.23 -10.19 17.62
N THR A 97 0.10 -10.35 18.95
CA THR A 97 -1.18 -10.48 19.64
C THR A 97 -1.80 -9.15 20.07
N HIS A 98 -1.05 -8.05 19.97
CA HIS A 98 -1.55 -6.72 20.34
C HIS A 98 -2.71 -6.31 19.41
N PRO A 99 -3.79 -5.70 19.94
CA PRO A 99 -4.94 -5.28 19.11
C PRO A 99 -4.56 -4.41 17.90
N ALA A 100 -3.57 -3.54 18.06
CA ALA A 100 -3.08 -2.66 17.01
C ALA A 100 -2.00 -3.28 16.10
N SER A 101 -1.59 -4.55 16.32
CA SER A 101 -0.61 -5.19 15.44
C SER A 101 -1.20 -5.41 14.04
N PHE A 102 -0.47 -5.04 13.04
CA PHE A 102 -0.84 -5.27 11.65
C PHE A 102 -0.70 -6.74 11.25
N CYS A 103 0.19 -7.50 11.89
CA CYS A 103 0.21 -8.96 11.77
C CYS A 103 -1.12 -9.57 12.23
N LYS A 104 -1.67 -9.11 13.37
CA LYS A 104 -2.98 -9.56 13.86
C LYS A 104 -4.08 -9.21 12.85
N PHE A 105 -4.07 -8.00 12.32
CA PHE A 105 -5.03 -7.58 11.31
C PHE A 105 -5.02 -8.52 10.10
N LEU A 106 -3.85 -8.81 9.52
CA LEU A 106 -3.73 -9.74 8.40
C LEU A 106 -4.16 -11.16 8.78
N GLN A 107 -3.85 -11.61 10.00
CA GLN A 107 -4.30 -12.91 10.48
C GLN A 107 -5.82 -13.03 10.50
N GLU A 108 -6.53 -12.01 10.96
CA GLU A 108 -7.98 -12.00 11.11
C GLU A 108 -8.72 -11.75 9.79
N HIS A 109 -8.22 -10.81 8.96
CA HIS A 109 -8.93 -10.37 7.76
C HIS A 109 -8.53 -11.11 6.47
N LEU A 110 -7.37 -11.79 6.45
CA LEU A 110 -6.90 -12.47 5.25
C LEU A 110 -6.49 -13.93 5.52
N ILE A 111 -5.53 -14.16 6.41
CA ILE A 111 -4.85 -15.46 6.52
C ILE A 111 -5.79 -16.55 7.04
N ALA A 112 -6.52 -16.28 8.13
CA ALA A 112 -7.46 -17.25 8.73
C ALA A 112 -8.63 -17.60 7.80
N LYS A 113 -9.02 -16.67 6.90
CA LYS A 113 -10.13 -16.87 5.96
C LYS A 113 -9.73 -17.64 4.70
N THR A 114 -8.45 -17.60 4.33
CA THR A 114 -7.96 -18.13 3.04
C THR A 114 -7.07 -19.35 3.18
N GLY A 115 -6.45 -19.55 4.33
CA GLY A 115 -5.52 -20.64 4.57
C GLY A 115 -4.18 -20.50 3.81
N ILE A 116 -3.75 -19.27 3.52
CA ILE A 116 -2.41 -18.99 2.98
C ILE A 116 -1.37 -19.49 3.99
N THR A 117 -0.37 -20.24 3.50
CA THR A 117 0.66 -20.86 4.36
C THR A 117 2.04 -20.27 4.17
N LYS A 118 2.33 -19.64 3.02
CA LYS A 118 3.63 -19.01 2.76
C LYS A 118 3.57 -17.54 3.15
N LEU A 119 4.07 -17.22 4.34
CA LEU A 119 3.90 -15.92 4.99
C LEU A 119 5.25 -15.31 5.35
N HIS A 120 5.42 -14.03 5.05
CA HIS A 120 6.56 -13.19 5.44
C HIS A 120 6.04 -12.03 6.29
N LEU A 121 5.66 -12.34 7.54
CA LEU A 121 5.15 -11.36 8.48
C LEU A 121 6.30 -10.66 9.23
N LEU A 122 6.10 -9.38 9.51
CA LEU A 122 7.03 -8.55 10.27
C LEU A 122 6.64 -8.62 11.76
N ASN A 123 7.34 -9.42 12.56
CA ASN A 123 7.06 -9.47 14.01
C ASN A 123 7.76 -8.32 14.72
N GLY A 124 7.00 -7.30 15.12
CA GLY A 124 7.55 -6.11 15.77
C GLY A 124 8.18 -6.34 17.14
N ALA A 125 7.90 -7.47 17.81
CA ALA A 125 8.48 -7.84 19.10
C ALA A 125 9.81 -8.59 18.99
N GLU A 126 10.20 -9.02 17.79
CA GLU A 126 11.50 -9.67 17.56
C GLU A 126 12.64 -8.66 17.38
N ASP A 127 13.86 -9.17 17.29
CA ASP A 127 15.02 -8.35 16.89
C ASP A 127 14.79 -7.76 15.49
N THR A 128 14.68 -6.43 15.44
CA THR A 128 14.31 -5.68 14.23
C THR A 128 15.27 -5.95 13.07
N ALA A 129 16.58 -6.05 13.33
CA ALA A 129 17.58 -6.29 12.29
C ALA A 129 17.43 -7.70 11.71
N ALA A 130 17.12 -8.70 12.54
CA ALA A 130 16.86 -10.06 12.08
C ALA A 130 15.56 -10.15 11.25
N VAL A 131 14.49 -9.45 11.67
CA VAL A 131 13.22 -9.39 10.92
C VAL A 131 13.45 -8.78 9.52
N ILE A 132 14.09 -7.61 9.46
CA ILE A 132 14.40 -6.91 8.20
C ILE A 132 15.26 -7.78 7.28
N ARG A 133 16.31 -8.40 7.81
CA ARG A 133 17.19 -9.26 7.01
C ARG A 133 16.41 -10.41 6.36
N ARG A 134 15.59 -11.15 7.13
CA ARG A 134 14.75 -12.23 6.60
C ARG A 134 13.75 -11.74 5.55
N ALA A 135 13.11 -10.59 5.81
CA ALA A 135 12.14 -10.01 4.90
C ALA A 135 12.81 -9.54 3.58
N ASN A 136 13.99 -8.91 3.68
CA ASN A 136 14.77 -8.47 2.51
C ASN A 136 15.25 -9.66 1.65
N GLU A 137 15.74 -10.73 2.28
CA GLU A 137 16.11 -11.95 1.57
C GLU A 137 14.92 -12.56 0.84
N ALA A 138 13.79 -12.69 1.53
CA ALA A 138 12.59 -13.30 0.95
C ALA A 138 11.99 -12.48 -0.21
N ILE A 139 11.86 -11.16 -0.04
CA ILE A 139 11.23 -10.33 -1.06
C ILE A 139 12.11 -10.17 -2.30
N SER A 140 13.43 -10.16 -2.13
CA SER A 140 14.39 -10.05 -3.23
C SER A 140 14.54 -11.32 -4.07
N ALA A 141 14.04 -12.47 -3.61
CA ALA A 141 14.17 -13.75 -4.30
C ALA A 141 13.47 -13.80 -5.68
N ALA A 142 12.39 -13.03 -5.87
CA ALA A 142 11.69 -12.88 -7.14
C ALA A 142 10.82 -11.61 -7.14
N PRO A 143 10.37 -11.12 -8.31
CA PRO A 143 9.49 -9.96 -8.39
C PRO A 143 8.16 -10.15 -7.65
N ILE A 144 7.62 -9.06 -7.11
CA ILE A 144 6.27 -9.00 -6.57
C ILE A 144 5.28 -8.86 -7.73
N ASP A 145 4.22 -9.64 -7.71
CA ASP A 145 3.17 -9.59 -8.73
C ASP A 145 2.20 -8.47 -8.47
N ILE A 146 1.79 -8.29 -7.21
CA ILE A 146 0.79 -7.29 -6.83
C ILE A 146 1.07 -6.71 -5.45
N SER A 147 0.89 -5.41 -5.30
CA SER A 147 0.91 -4.73 -4.00
C SER A 147 -0.44 -4.11 -3.71
N PHE A 148 -1.04 -4.48 -2.57
CA PHE A 148 -2.19 -3.81 -2.00
C PHE A 148 -1.69 -2.77 -1.02
N VAL A 149 -2.03 -1.50 -1.25
CA VAL A 149 -1.57 -0.38 -0.44
C VAL A 149 -2.72 0.54 -0.03
N GLY A 150 -2.51 1.30 1.03
CA GLY A 150 -3.35 2.43 1.39
C GLY A 150 -2.61 3.74 1.20
N ILE A 151 -3.29 4.87 1.42
CA ILE A 151 -2.68 6.20 1.51
C ILE A 151 -3.06 6.81 2.86
N GLY A 152 -2.06 7.26 3.61
CA GLY A 152 -2.27 7.89 4.91
C GLY A 152 -2.94 9.27 4.83
N GLU A 153 -3.37 9.80 5.97
CA GLU A 153 -4.01 11.14 6.04
C GLU A 153 -3.04 12.28 5.73
N ASN A 154 -1.73 12.07 5.96
CA ASN A 154 -0.64 12.97 5.57
C ASN A 154 -0.04 12.62 4.18
N GLY A 155 -0.61 11.65 3.45
CA GLY A 155 -0.14 11.22 2.14
C GLY A 155 0.94 10.14 2.15
N HIS A 156 1.27 9.56 3.30
CA HIS A 156 2.26 8.49 3.38
C HIS A 156 1.87 7.24 2.59
N LEU A 157 2.86 6.48 2.16
CA LEU A 157 2.74 5.16 1.52
C LEU A 157 3.50 4.15 2.36
N ALA A 158 2.85 3.10 2.86
CA ALA A 158 3.32 2.33 4.01
C ALA A 158 3.61 3.30 5.17
N PHE A 159 4.60 3.07 6.02
CA PHE A 159 5.00 4.05 7.03
C PHE A 159 6.07 5.05 6.54
N ASN A 160 6.14 5.33 5.23
CA ASN A 160 7.03 6.36 4.70
C ASN A 160 6.35 7.73 4.81
N ASP A 161 6.46 8.36 5.99
CA ASP A 161 5.90 9.68 6.29
C ASP A 161 6.63 10.83 5.54
N PRO A 162 5.96 11.99 5.31
CA PRO A 162 6.62 13.16 4.72
C PRO A 162 7.71 13.77 5.63
N PRO A 163 8.90 14.13 5.09
CA PRO A 163 9.36 13.88 3.72
C PRO A 163 9.92 12.46 3.57
N ALA A 164 9.32 11.66 2.70
CA ALA A 164 9.72 10.28 2.51
C ALA A 164 11.05 10.15 1.75
N ASP A 165 11.78 9.07 2.04
CA ASP A 165 12.97 8.71 1.28
C ASP A 165 12.56 7.98 -0.02
N PHE A 166 12.79 8.64 -1.17
CA PHE A 166 12.55 8.08 -2.49
C PHE A 166 13.77 7.36 -3.07
N GLU A 167 14.91 7.38 -2.37
CA GLU A 167 16.20 6.94 -2.93
C GLU A 167 16.66 5.59 -2.38
N THR A 168 16.26 5.22 -1.17
CA THR A 168 16.71 3.96 -0.56
C THR A 168 16.32 2.73 -1.38
N GLU A 169 17.29 1.88 -1.66
CA GLU A 169 17.10 0.62 -2.40
C GLU A 169 16.82 -0.58 -1.48
N GLU A 170 17.02 -0.42 -0.17
CA GLU A 170 16.70 -1.47 0.80
C GLU A 170 15.19 -1.76 0.77
N PRO A 171 14.77 -3.04 0.64
CA PRO A 171 13.36 -3.37 0.56
C PRO A 171 12.57 -3.00 1.82
N TYR A 172 13.09 -3.32 2.99
CA TYR A 172 12.50 -2.95 4.28
C TYR A 172 13.48 -2.14 5.10
N ILE A 173 12.98 -1.09 5.72
CA ILE A 173 13.75 -0.12 6.50
C ILE A 173 13.07 0.15 7.85
N VAL A 174 13.84 0.66 8.80
CA VAL A 174 13.29 1.26 10.02
C VAL A 174 12.97 2.72 9.73
N VAL A 175 11.77 3.15 10.09
CA VAL A 175 11.31 4.53 9.97
C VAL A 175 10.87 5.08 11.31
N ALA A 176 11.10 6.38 11.53
CA ALA A 176 10.45 7.11 12.62
C ALA A 176 9.06 7.54 12.17
N LEU A 177 8.05 7.35 13.03
CA LEU A 177 6.68 7.77 12.74
C LEU A 177 6.50 9.23 13.15
N ASP A 178 5.99 10.05 12.25
CA ASP A 178 5.69 11.42 12.56
C ASP A 178 4.48 11.56 13.50
N GLN A 179 4.26 12.77 14.01
CA GLN A 179 3.17 13.02 14.97
C GLN A 179 1.80 12.86 14.31
N ASP A 180 1.63 13.28 13.06
CA ASP A 180 0.35 13.20 12.33
C ASP A 180 -0.01 11.75 12.03
N CYS A 181 0.97 10.95 11.61
CA CYS A 181 0.80 9.50 11.42
C CYS A 181 0.38 8.82 12.75
N ARG A 182 1.07 9.10 13.85
CA ARG A 182 0.74 8.54 15.17
C ARG A 182 -0.63 9.02 15.66
N GLN A 183 -0.98 10.29 15.43
CA GLN A 183 -2.30 10.84 15.77
C GLN A 183 -3.43 10.19 14.98
N GLN A 184 -3.20 9.83 13.70
CA GLN A 184 -4.14 9.05 12.93
C GLN A 184 -4.48 7.72 13.63
N GLN A 185 -3.50 7.01 14.16
CA GLN A 185 -3.69 5.73 14.83
C GLN A 185 -4.53 5.84 16.11
N VAL A 186 -4.36 6.94 16.86
CA VAL A 186 -5.24 7.27 18.00
C VAL A 186 -6.66 7.57 17.49
N GLY A 187 -6.80 8.36 16.42
CA GLY A 187 -8.09 8.70 15.81
C GLY A 187 -8.85 7.49 15.24
N GLU A 188 -8.14 6.47 14.82
CA GLU A 188 -8.70 5.18 14.36
C GLU A 188 -9.05 4.24 15.52
N GLY A 189 -8.71 4.61 16.78
CA GLY A 189 -9.05 3.85 17.97
C GLY A 189 -8.11 2.67 18.29
N TRP A 190 -6.96 2.58 17.63
CA TRP A 190 -5.98 1.51 17.87
C TRP A 190 -5.19 1.69 19.16
N PHE A 191 -5.03 2.95 19.61
CA PHE A 191 -4.30 3.30 20.83
C PHE A 191 -5.12 4.32 21.64
N ALA A 192 -4.98 4.24 22.97
CA ALA A 192 -5.70 5.13 23.90
C ALA A 192 -5.27 6.59 23.76
N ASP A 193 -3.98 6.83 23.54
CA ASP A 193 -3.38 8.15 23.39
C ASP A 193 -2.08 8.08 22.60
N LEU A 194 -1.52 9.26 22.27
CA LEU A 194 -0.31 9.38 21.46
C LEU A 194 0.93 8.75 22.11
N SER A 195 0.99 8.70 23.46
CA SER A 195 2.14 8.11 24.16
C SER A 195 2.18 6.60 24.05
N ALA A 196 1.03 5.97 23.84
CA ALA A 196 0.90 4.52 23.64
C ALA A 196 1.29 4.10 22.22
N VAL A 197 1.31 5.02 21.24
CA VAL A 197 1.68 4.69 19.85
C VAL A 197 3.20 4.56 19.73
N PRO A 198 3.73 3.44 19.18
CA PRO A 198 5.17 3.30 18.93
C PRO A 198 5.73 4.47 18.12
N THR A 199 6.99 4.79 18.36
CA THR A 199 7.69 5.89 17.67
C THR A 199 8.40 5.43 16.40
N HIS A 200 8.56 4.13 16.21
CA HIS A 200 9.25 3.54 15.05
C HIS A 200 8.47 2.34 14.51
N ALA A 201 8.67 2.10 13.22
CA ALA A 201 8.10 0.98 12.50
C ALA A 201 9.12 0.34 11.56
N ILE A 202 8.88 -0.91 11.17
CA ILE A 202 9.46 -1.52 9.98
C ILE A 202 8.52 -1.19 8.82
N SER A 203 9.04 -0.61 7.77
CA SER A 203 8.26 -0.24 6.59
C SER A 203 8.89 -0.76 5.32
N MET A 204 8.09 -1.23 4.37
CA MET A 204 8.55 -1.39 3.00
C MET A 204 8.91 -0.02 2.44
N SER A 205 10.08 0.08 1.78
CA SER A 205 10.51 1.34 1.16
C SER A 205 9.66 1.70 -0.05
N ILE A 206 9.63 2.99 -0.38
CA ILE A 206 8.92 3.49 -1.57
C ILE A 206 9.39 2.74 -2.83
N ARG A 207 10.70 2.60 -3.03
CA ARG A 207 11.24 1.91 -4.19
C ARG A 207 10.83 0.45 -4.25
N GLN A 208 10.75 -0.24 -3.12
CA GLN A 208 10.30 -1.64 -3.11
C GLN A 208 8.80 -1.76 -3.45
N VAL A 209 7.95 -0.86 -2.97
CA VAL A 209 6.54 -0.82 -3.38
C VAL A 209 6.41 -0.66 -4.89
N LEU A 210 7.20 0.25 -5.49
CA LEU A 210 7.18 0.51 -6.93
C LEU A 210 7.78 -0.62 -7.80
N LYS A 211 8.43 -1.62 -7.22
CA LYS A 211 8.92 -2.81 -7.95
C LYS A 211 7.82 -3.84 -8.23
N ALA A 212 6.63 -3.71 -7.66
CA ALA A 212 5.50 -4.59 -7.95
C ALA A 212 5.06 -4.45 -9.43
N ARG A 213 4.60 -5.55 -10.04
CA ARG A 213 4.07 -5.51 -11.42
C ARG A 213 2.75 -4.76 -11.53
N GLU A 214 1.97 -4.79 -10.46
CA GLU A 214 0.68 -4.12 -10.35
C GLU A 214 0.49 -3.58 -8.93
N ILE A 215 -0.05 -2.37 -8.80
CA ILE A 215 -0.34 -1.75 -7.50
C ILE A 215 -1.83 -1.40 -7.44
N LEU A 216 -2.51 -1.85 -6.41
CA LEU A 216 -3.88 -1.48 -6.08
C LEU A 216 -3.87 -0.64 -4.81
N ALA A 217 -4.18 0.65 -4.94
CA ALA A 217 -4.30 1.56 -3.80
C ALA A 217 -5.78 1.71 -3.41
N VAL A 218 -6.15 1.22 -2.23
CA VAL A 218 -7.53 1.22 -1.72
C VAL A 218 -7.68 2.31 -0.68
N VAL A 219 -8.39 3.39 -1.01
CA VAL A 219 -8.37 4.64 -0.23
C VAL A 219 -9.77 5.25 -0.06
N PRO A 220 -10.64 4.66 0.74
CA PRO A 220 -11.92 5.24 1.11
C PRO A 220 -11.78 6.30 2.22
N ASP A 221 -12.86 7.07 2.47
CA ASP A 221 -13.06 7.95 3.61
C ASP A 221 -12.65 9.41 3.39
N THR A 222 -13.49 10.31 3.90
CA THR A 222 -13.32 11.78 3.83
C THR A 222 -11.99 12.26 4.42
N ARG A 223 -11.47 11.58 5.45
CA ARG A 223 -10.18 11.93 6.08
C ARG A 223 -9.02 11.86 5.10
N LYS A 224 -9.14 11.09 4.02
CA LYS A 224 -8.13 10.93 2.97
C LYS A 224 -8.18 12.02 1.89
N ALA A 225 -9.27 12.81 1.81
CA ALA A 225 -9.51 13.74 0.70
C ALA A 225 -8.38 14.78 0.51
N LYS A 226 -7.81 15.30 1.60
CA LYS A 226 -6.70 16.27 1.53
C LYS A 226 -5.42 15.62 0.99
N ALA A 227 -5.09 14.42 1.47
CA ALA A 227 -3.94 13.66 1.00
C ALA A 227 -4.09 13.27 -0.47
N ILE A 228 -5.26 12.79 -0.87
CA ILE A 228 -5.57 12.44 -2.27
C ILE A 228 -5.41 13.65 -3.18
N LYS A 229 -5.92 14.83 -2.77
CA LYS A 229 -5.70 16.07 -3.52
C LYS A 229 -4.21 16.40 -3.64
N ALA A 230 -3.47 16.38 -2.54
CA ALA A 230 -2.03 16.70 -2.54
C ALA A 230 -1.24 15.75 -3.45
N CYS A 231 -1.56 14.45 -3.42
CA CYS A 231 -0.85 13.43 -4.20
C CYS A 231 -1.19 13.45 -5.70
N PHE A 232 -2.43 13.80 -6.08
CA PHE A 232 -2.88 13.61 -7.46
C PHE A 232 -3.19 14.91 -8.21
N ASP A 233 -3.50 16.01 -7.53
CA ASP A 233 -3.57 17.36 -8.12
C ASP A 233 -2.24 18.12 -8.01
N GLY A 234 -1.40 17.79 -7.01
CA GLY A 234 -0.12 18.44 -6.77
C GLY A 234 1.03 17.88 -7.63
N GLU A 235 2.23 18.35 -7.37
CA GLU A 235 3.46 17.82 -7.96
C GLU A 235 3.84 16.47 -7.32
N ILE A 236 4.65 15.66 -8.04
CA ILE A 236 5.27 14.47 -7.45
C ILE A 236 6.34 14.95 -6.48
N SER A 237 6.14 14.65 -5.19
CA SER A 237 6.99 15.17 -4.12
C SER A 237 7.07 14.18 -2.96
N ASN A 238 8.22 14.11 -2.32
CA ASN A 238 8.39 13.35 -1.09
C ASN A 238 7.62 13.95 0.11
N ARG A 239 7.11 15.18 -0.03
CA ARG A 239 6.18 15.80 0.94
C ARG A 239 4.73 15.34 0.76
N ALA A 240 4.42 14.69 -0.35
CA ALA A 240 3.19 13.96 -0.62
C ALA A 240 3.59 12.57 -1.14
N PRO A 241 4.09 11.66 -0.27
CA PRO A 241 4.81 10.46 -0.69
C PRO A 241 4.08 9.59 -1.69
N SER A 242 2.76 9.42 -1.53
CA SER A 242 1.96 8.62 -2.46
C SER A 242 1.80 9.24 -3.85
N SER A 243 2.23 10.50 -4.06
CA SER A 243 2.27 11.11 -5.40
C SER A 243 3.20 10.36 -6.36
N ILE A 244 4.21 9.65 -5.83
CA ILE A 244 5.15 8.83 -6.60
C ILE A 244 4.46 7.68 -7.36
N LEU A 245 3.28 7.23 -6.91
CA LEU A 245 2.50 6.20 -7.61
C LEU A 245 2.19 6.59 -9.05
N ARG A 246 2.17 7.88 -9.37
CA ARG A 246 1.97 8.42 -10.73
C ARG A 246 3.11 8.08 -11.69
N THR A 247 4.26 7.66 -11.18
CA THR A 247 5.41 7.24 -12.01
C THR A 247 5.36 5.77 -12.40
N HIS A 248 4.50 4.99 -11.76
CA HIS A 248 4.40 3.56 -11.99
C HIS A 248 3.44 3.25 -13.15
N GLU A 249 3.80 2.29 -14.01
CA GLU A 249 3.09 1.98 -15.25
C GLU A 249 1.72 1.31 -15.04
N ASN A 250 1.51 0.62 -13.91
CA ASN A 250 0.31 -0.16 -13.66
C ASN A 250 -0.21 0.03 -12.22
N VAL A 251 -0.81 1.20 -11.98
CA VAL A 251 -1.47 1.54 -10.71
C VAL A 251 -2.94 1.77 -10.93
N THR A 252 -3.77 1.19 -10.08
CA THR A 252 -5.18 1.56 -9.96
C THR A 252 -5.45 2.08 -8.55
N VAL A 253 -5.97 3.29 -8.46
CA VAL A 253 -6.36 3.92 -7.18
C VAL A 253 -7.88 3.87 -7.08
N TYR A 254 -8.35 3.19 -6.07
CA TYR A 254 -9.77 3.05 -5.73
C TYR A 254 -10.16 4.08 -4.68
N LEU A 255 -11.06 4.97 -5.04
CA LEU A 255 -11.58 6.05 -4.20
C LEU A 255 -13.09 5.90 -4.04
N ASP A 256 -13.62 6.39 -2.92
CA ASP A 256 -15.04 6.71 -2.83
C ASP A 256 -15.27 8.20 -3.10
N THR A 257 -16.53 8.61 -3.24
CA THR A 257 -16.89 10.02 -3.45
C THR A 257 -16.37 10.93 -2.35
N ASN A 258 -16.19 10.40 -1.14
CA ASN A 258 -15.68 11.17 0.01
C ASN A 258 -14.18 11.40 -0.09
N SER A 259 -13.38 10.37 -0.37
CA SER A 259 -11.94 10.51 -0.54
C SER A 259 -11.56 11.28 -1.81
N ALA A 260 -12.40 11.24 -2.86
CA ALA A 260 -12.22 11.99 -4.10
C ALA A 260 -12.74 13.43 -4.05
N ALA A 261 -13.43 13.84 -2.97
CA ALA A 261 -14.23 15.07 -2.91
C ALA A 261 -13.44 16.37 -3.18
N LEU A 262 -12.13 16.38 -3.00
CA LEU A 262 -11.28 17.55 -3.21
C LEU A 262 -10.44 17.50 -4.50
N LEU A 263 -10.55 16.42 -5.28
CA LEU A 263 -9.87 16.32 -6.58
C LEU A 263 -10.45 17.29 -7.60
N SER A 264 -9.59 17.84 -8.43
CA SER A 264 -10.01 18.71 -9.52
C SER A 264 -10.73 17.90 -10.62
N PRO A 265 -11.72 18.51 -11.32
CA PRO A 265 -12.36 17.88 -12.48
C PRO A 265 -11.36 17.47 -13.57
N ALA A 266 -10.26 18.23 -13.72
CA ALA A 266 -9.21 17.92 -14.67
C ALA A 266 -8.51 16.60 -14.34
N THR A 267 -8.13 16.38 -13.08
CA THR A 267 -7.52 15.13 -12.62
C THR A 267 -8.47 13.95 -12.76
N LEU A 268 -9.73 14.12 -12.33
CA LEU A 268 -10.74 13.08 -12.48
C LEU A 268 -10.93 12.68 -13.94
N THR A 269 -10.92 13.63 -14.88
CA THR A 269 -11.07 13.33 -16.31
C THR A 269 -9.80 12.70 -16.90
N ALA A 270 -8.62 13.19 -16.53
CA ALA A 270 -7.35 12.73 -17.09
C ALA A 270 -6.95 11.32 -16.65
N MET A 271 -7.36 10.92 -15.42
CA MET A 271 -6.98 9.65 -14.80
C MET A 271 -8.15 8.65 -14.70
N ALA A 272 -9.37 9.03 -15.14
CA ALA A 272 -10.50 8.11 -15.18
C ALA A 272 -10.17 6.92 -16.09
N GLU A 273 -10.52 5.73 -15.63
CA GLU A 273 -10.53 4.53 -16.48
C GLU A 273 -11.54 4.75 -17.62
N LYS A 274 -11.10 4.58 -18.86
CA LYS A 274 -11.97 4.67 -20.04
C LYS A 274 -12.67 3.35 -20.29
#